data_8acf24a133d1524af875a939060fc1b9
#
_entry.id   8acf24a133d1524af875a939060fc1b9
#
_cell.length_a   1.000
_cell.length_b   1.000
_cell.length_c   1.000
_cell.angle_alpha   90.00
_cell.angle_beta   90.00
_cell.angle_gamma   90.00
#
_symmetry.space_group_name_H-M   'P 1'
#
loop_
_entity.id
_entity.type
_entity.pdbx_description
1 polymer ?
#
loop_
_entity_poly.entity_id
_entity_poly.type
_entity_poly.pdbx_seq_one_letter_code
_entity_poly.pdbx_strand_id
1 'polypeptide(L)'
;MSKSLHVSYNWNTKKFLQGAKAAYDYELKNSRKRFLGWIFIALTQFGVVLALKQGTIGMLTLSTILVLYWYGFRWKIREYFLIKSFKNSPLKDKSFEVKLNDEGLFFNNSPIDFKDIYEIVSTDEGVLLYFIDNYIFIPSSAFENLEDKSEFVKIIKRKIKGE
;
A
#
# COMPACT_ATOMS: atom_id res chain seq x y z
N MET A 1 -24.84 18.85 11.17
CA MET A 1 -24.98 17.39 11.42
C MET A 1 -23.94 16.71 10.54
N SER A 2 -22.87 16.18 11.12
CA SER A 2 -21.92 15.40 10.35
C SER A 2 -22.55 14.04 10.06
N LYS A 3 -22.45 13.63 8.80
CA LYS A 3 -22.97 12.35 8.33
C LYS A 3 -22.14 11.24 8.99
N SER A 4 -22.79 10.33 9.72
CA SER A 4 -22.13 9.13 10.21
C SER A 4 -21.85 8.20 9.04
N LEU A 5 -20.58 7.86 8.84
CA LEU A 5 -20.14 6.93 7.80
C LEU A 5 -19.81 5.60 8.47
N HIS A 6 -20.44 4.53 8.00
CA HIS A 6 -20.23 3.19 8.49
C HIS A 6 -19.89 2.27 7.31
N VAL A 7 -18.75 1.63 7.39
CA VAL A 7 -18.28 0.70 6.37
C VAL A 7 -17.89 -0.62 7.00
N SER A 8 -18.28 -1.73 6.38
CA SER A 8 -17.90 -3.07 6.81
C SER A 8 -17.39 -3.89 5.63
N TYR A 9 -16.42 -4.76 5.88
CA TYR A 9 -15.85 -5.61 4.84
C TYR A 9 -15.20 -6.86 5.41
N ASN A 10 -15.27 -7.96 4.66
CA ASN A 10 -14.55 -9.17 4.98
C ASN A 10 -13.11 -9.09 4.48
N TRP A 11 -12.14 -9.41 5.37
CA TRP A 11 -10.72 -9.36 5.07
C TRP A 11 -10.24 -10.66 4.44
N ASN A 12 -10.34 -10.76 3.12
CA ASN A 12 -9.92 -11.91 2.35
C ASN A 12 -8.58 -11.65 1.62
N THR A 13 -8.02 -12.71 1.03
CA THR A 13 -6.74 -12.65 0.31
C THR A 13 -6.73 -11.56 -0.77
N LYS A 14 -7.84 -11.37 -1.50
CA LYS A 14 -7.94 -10.36 -2.56
C LYS A 14 -7.80 -8.95 -2.00
N LYS A 15 -8.55 -8.61 -0.94
CA LYS A 15 -8.51 -7.28 -0.31
C LYS A 15 -7.18 -7.02 0.39
N PHE A 16 -6.60 -8.05 1.00
CA PHE A 16 -5.26 -7.97 1.56
C PHE A 16 -4.22 -7.62 0.49
N LEU A 17 -4.24 -8.29 -0.67
CA LEU A 17 -3.34 -7.99 -1.78
C LEU A 17 -3.57 -6.62 -2.39
N GLN A 18 -4.83 -6.18 -2.50
CA GLN A 18 -5.16 -4.82 -2.96
C GLN A 18 -4.55 -3.77 -2.02
N GLY A 19 -4.73 -3.93 -0.72
CA GLY A 19 -4.13 -3.02 0.27
C GLY A 19 -2.60 -3.03 0.24
N ALA A 20 -2.00 -4.22 0.19
CA ALA A 20 -0.55 -4.37 0.12
C ALA A 20 0.04 -3.76 -1.17
N LYS A 21 -0.67 -3.89 -2.31
CA LYS A 21 -0.27 -3.30 -3.58
C LYS A 21 -0.40 -1.78 -3.55
N ALA A 22 -1.52 -1.27 -3.07
CA ALA A 22 -1.76 0.17 -2.94
C ALA A 22 -0.70 0.84 -2.06
N ALA A 23 -0.39 0.25 -0.90
CA ALA A 23 0.67 0.72 -0.02
C ALA A 23 2.06 0.66 -0.69
N TYR A 24 2.37 -0.45 -1.36
CA TYR A 24 3.63 -0.61 -2.09
C TYR A 24 3.80 0.45 -3.19
N ASP A 25 2.77 0.68 -4.01
CA ASP A 25 2.82 1.65 -5.10
C ASP A 25 2.96 3.09 -4.57
N TYR A 26 2.26 3.39 -3.45
CA TYR A 26 2.38 4.67 -2.78
C TYR A 26 3.78 4.90 -2.21
N GLU A 27 4.34 3.91 -1.49
CA GLU A 27 5.70 3.99 -0.94
C GLU A 27 6.76 4.14 -2.02
N LEU A 28 6.61 3.43 -3.17
CA LEU A 28 7.55 3.57 -4.29
C LEU A 28 7.56 4.98 -4.87
N LYS A 29 6.39 5.63 -4.94
CA LYS A 29 6.27 7.00 -5.50
C LYS A 29 6.82 8.06 -4.54
N ASN A 30 6.59 7.90 -3.24
CA ASN A 30 6.77 8.97 -2.26
C ASN A 30 7.98 8.78 -1.33
N SER A 31 8.59 7.58 -1.28
CA SER A 31 9.74 7.34 -0.42
C SER A 31 11.08 7.56 -1.13
N ARG A 32 12.13 7.79 -0.32
CA ARG A 32 13.53 7.82 -0.80
C ARG A 32 13.96 6.53 -1.51
N LYS A 33 13.24 5.42 -1.32
CA LYS A 33 13.44 4.14 -2.04
C LYS A 33 13.30 4.27 -3.54
N ARG A 34 12.62 5.31 -4.04
CA ARG A 34 12.54 5.67 -5.46
C ARG A 34 13.93 5.96 -6.04
N PHE A 35 14.76 6.72 -5.31
CA PHE A 35 16.12 7.05 -5.75
C PHE A 35 17.03 5.82 -5.78
N LEU A 36 16.89 4.91 -4.80
CA LEU A 36 17.61 3.64 -4.81
C LEU A 36 17.29 2.81 -6.06
N GLY A 37 16.03 2.84 -6.51
CA GLY A 37 15.64 2.21 -7.76
C GLY A 37 16.38 2.78 -8.98
N TRP A 38 16.46 4.08 -9.10
CA TRP A 38 17.18 4.74 -10.19
C TRP A 38 18.69 4.46 -10.16
N ILE A 39 19.31 4.48 -8.97
CA ILE A 39 20.71 4.12 -8.80
C ILE A 39 20.94 2.67 -9.24
N PHE A 40 20.07 1.75 -8.83
CA PHE A 40 20.17 0.35 -9.22
C PHE A 40 20.06 0.16 -10.75
N ILE A 41 19.12 0.85 -11.40
CA ILE A 41 18.98 0.84 -12.86
C ILE A 41 20.25 1.38 -13.54
N ALA A 42 20.76 2.50 -13.08
CA ALA A 42 21.98 3.10 -13.62
C ALA A 42 23.19 2.15 -13.51
N LEU A 43 23.38 1.51 -12.34
CA LEU A 43 24.45 0.55 -12.11
C LEU A 43 24.32 -0.68 -13.00
N THR A 44 23.10 -1.20 -13.18
CA THR A 44 22.88 -2.37 -14.07
C THR A 44 23.10 -2.03 -15.54
N GLN A 45 22.69 -0.84 -16.00
CA GLN A 45 22.96 -0.38 -17.37
C GLN A 45 24.46 -0.19 -17.60
N PHE A 46 25.16 0.39 -16.63
CA PHE A 46 26.61 0.52 -16.69
C PHE A 46 27.31 -0.85 -16.78
N GLY A 47 26.84 -1.82 -15.99
CA GLY A 47 27.32 -3.21 -16.05
C GLY A 47 27.11 -3.86 -17.42
N VAL A 48 25.98 -3.63 -18.08
CA VAL A 48 25.68 -4.11 -19.42
C VAL A 48 26.68 -3.52 -20.45
N VAL A 49 26.91 -2.21 -20.39
CA VAL A 49 27.86 -1.53 -21.33
C VAL A 49 29.26 -2.04 -21.13
N LEU A 50 29.73 -2.21 -19.89
CA LEU A 50 31.06 -2.78 -19.62
C LEU A 50 31.18 -4.22 -20.11
N ALA A 51 30.15 -5.04 -19.88
CA ALA A 51 30.13 -6.44 -20.33
C ALA A 51 30.23 -6.56 -21.85
N LEU A 52 29.52 -5.70 -22.59
CA LEU A 52 29.61 -5.65 -24.04
C LEU A 52 30.99 -5.21 -24.53
N LYS A 53 31.62 -4.23 -23.88
CA LYS A 53 32.97 -3.77 -24.22
C LYS A 53 34.03 -4.81 -23.97
N GLN A 54 33.91 -5.59 -22.89
CA GLN A 54 34.93 -6.58 -22.49
C GLN A 54 34.64 -8.00 -22.98
N GLY A 55 33.49 -8.22 -23.65
CA GLY A 55 33.11 -9.56 -24.12
C GLY A 55 32.77 -10.53 -22.98
N THR A 56 32.46 -10.05 -21.77
CA THR A 56 32.20 -10.87 -20.59
C THR A 56 30.75 -11.32 -20.53
N ILE A 57 30.45 -12.52 -21.01
CA ILE A 57 29.10 -13.10 -21.08
C ILE A 57 28.47 -13.20 -19.66
N GLY A 58 29.25 -13.59 -18.64
CA GLY A 58 28.75 -13.75 -17.27
C GLY A 58 28.20 -12.43 -16.68
N MET A 59 28.90 -11.32 -16.92
CA MET A 59 28.49 -10.01 -16.45
C MET A 59 27.21 -9.50 -17.15
N LEU A 60 27.11 -9.78 -18.45
CA LEU A 60 25.91 -9.48 -19.24
C LEU A 60 24.70 -10.26 -18.74
N THR A 61 24.87 -11.55 -18.50
CA THR A 61 23.81 -12.43 -17.95
C THR A 61 23.32 -11.94 -16.59
N LEU A 62 24.24 -11.63 -15.67
CA LEU A 62 23.89 -11.13 -14.35
C LEU A 62 23.11 -9.81 -14.42
N SER A 63 23.60 -8.85 -15.21
CA SER A 63 22.93 -7.55 -15.39
C SER A 63 21.54 -7.71 -16.00
N THR A 64 21.37 -8.61 -16.96
CA THR A 64 20.08 -8.91 -17.58
C THR A 64 19.09 -9.50 -16.56
N ILE A 65 19.52 -10.46 -15.74
CA ILE A 65 18.69 -11.04 -14.67
C ILE A 65 18.23 -9.97 -13.68
N LEU A 66 19.14 -9.07 -13.27
CA LEU A 66 18.81 -7.99 -12.33
C LEU A 66 17.79 -7.01 -12.93
N VAL A 67 17.90 -6.67 -14.20
CA VAL A 67 16.93 -5.80 -14.89
C VAL A 67 15.56 -6.49 -14.98
N LEU A 68 15.51 -7.75 -15.39
CA LEU A 68 14.28 -8.54 -15.46
C LEU A 68 13.62 -8.67 -14.08
N TYR A 69 14.40 -8.93 -13.03
CA TYR A 69 13.89 -8.95 -11.65
C TYR A 69 13.26 -7.62 -11.28
N TRP A 70 13.93 -6.51 -11.53
CA TRP A 70 13.47 -5.19 -11.13
C TRP A 70 12.18 -4.79 -11.83
N TYR A 71 12.08 -4.99 -13.15
CA TYR A 71 10.92 -4.56 -13.93
C TYR A 71 9.78 -5.57 -13.97
N GLY A 72 10.06 -6.88 -13.97
CA GLY A 72 9.07 -7.91 -14.21
C GLY A 72 8.63 -8.69 -12.96
N PHE A 73 9.59 -9.07 -12.12
CA PHE A 73 9.34 -10.09 -11.10
C PHE A 73 9.21 -9.56 -9.68
N ARG A 74 9.67 -8.37 -9.39
CA ARG A 74 9.72 -7.82 -8.03
C ARG A 74 8.37 -7.86 -7.30
N TRP A 75 7.28 -7.43 -7.96
CA TRP A 75 5.95 -7.48 -7.36
C TRP A 75 5.46 -8.92 -7.26
N LYS A 76 5.62 -9.73 -8.28
CA LYS A 76 5.15 -11.13 -8.31
C LYS A 76 5.77 -11.99 -7.22
N ILE A 77 7.06 -11.81 -6.96
CA ILE A 77 7.76 -12.49 -5.86
C ILE A 77 7.21 -12.02 -4.51
N ARG A 78 7.04 -10.71 -4.33
CA ARG A 78 6.44 -10.14 -3.11
C ARG A 78 5.02 -10.66 -2.90
N GLU A 79 4.18 -10.66 -3.93
CA GLU A 79 2.82 -11.19 -3.91
C GLU A 79 2.77 -12.64 -3.44
N TYR A 80 3.65 -13.48 -3.97
CA TYR A 80 3.74 -14.89 -3.56
C TYR A 80 4.00 -15.04 -2.06
N PHE A 81 4.97 -14.31 -1.52
CA PHE A 81 5.27 -14.35 -0.08
C PHE A 81 4.14 -13.76 0.77
N LEU A 82 3.50 -12.70 0.31
CA LEU A 82 2.35 -12.09 0.99
C LEU A 82 1.17 -13.07 1.07
N ILE A 83 0.84 -13.77 -0.02
CA ILE A 83 -0.22 -14.79 -0.02
C ILE A 83 0.13 -15.92 0.96
N LYS A 84 1.37 -16.40 0.94
CA LYS A 84 1.82 -17.45 1.84
C LYS A 84 1.71 -17.03 3.31
N SER A 85 2.13 -15.82 3.63
CA SER A 85 2.03 -15.24 4.98
C SER A 85 0.57 -15.07 5.40
N PHE A 86 -0.28 -14.54 4.52
CA PHE A 86 -1.68 -14.28 4.83
C PHE A 86 -2.50 -15.56 5.05
N LYS A 87 -2.17 -16.66 4.37
CA LYS A 87 -2.86 -17.96 4.56
C LYS A 87 -2.81 -18.43 6.02
N ASN A 88 -1.74 -18.12 6.74
CA ASN A 88 -1.51 -18.49 8.14
C ASN A 88 -1.87 -17.33 9.10
N SER A 89 -2.41 -16.22 8.60
CA SER A 89 -2.75 -15.07 9.43
C SER A 89 -4.04 -15.30 10.22
N PRO A 90 -4.09 -14.93 11.51
CA PRO A 90 -5.31 -14.96 12.31
C PRO A 90 -6.35 -13.93 11.85
N LEU A 91 -5.97 -13.01 10.95
CA LEU A 91 -6.85 -11.98 10.39
C LEU A 91 -7.59 -12.45 9.13
N LYS A 92 -7.23 -13.62 8.60
CA LYS A 92 -7.87 -14.18 7.40
C LYS A 92 -9.36 -14.40 7.65
N ASP A 93 -10.16 -13.97 6.68
CA ASP A 93 -11.63 -14.12 6.63
C ASP A 93 -12.37 -13.46 7.82
N LYS A 94 -11.70 -12.58 8.59
CA LYS A 94 -12.37 -11.74 9.60
C LYS A 94 -13.12 -10.58 8.94
N SER A 95 -14.23 -10.21 9.56
CA SER A 95 -14.95 -8.96 9.24
C SER A 95 -14.32 -7.80 9.98
N PHE A 96 -14.12 -6.71 9.26
CA PHE A 96 -13.69 -5.44 9.81
C PHE A 96 -14.78 -4.40 9.63
N GLU A 97 -14.90 -3.55 10.62
CA GLU A 97 -15.88 -2.48 10.69
C GLU A 97 -15.17 -1.16 10.98
N VAL A 98 -15.49 -0.13 10.20
CA VAL A 98 -14.97 1.22 10.40
C VAL A 98 -16.16 2.16 10.54
N LYS A 99 -16.22 2.91 11.63
CA LYS A 99 -17.24 3.91 11.92
C LYS A 99 -16.60 5.27 12.09
N LEU A 100 -17.13 6.24 11.38
CA LEU A 100 -16.77 7.64 11.52
C LEU A 100 -18.04 8.43 11.88
N ASN A 101 -18.05 9.02 13.05
CA ASN A 101 -19.16 9.82 13.57
C ASN A 101 -18.64 11.06 14.30
N ASP A 102 -19.54 11.79 14.96
CA ASP A 102 -19.17 12.98 15.72
C ASP A 102 -18.26 12.68 16.92
N GLU A 103 -18.34 11.47 17.47
CA GLU A 103 -17.51 11.01 18.59
C GLU A 103 -16.07 10.68 18.16
N GLY A 104 -15.85 10.28 16.90
CA GLY A 104 -14.53 9.95 16.40
C GLY A 104 -14.50 8.89 15.31
N LEU A 105 -13.30 8.33 15.13
CA LEU A 105 -13.04 7.21 14.25
C LEU A 105 -12.88 5.93 15.06
N PHE A 106 -13.60 4.88 14.68
CA PHE A 106 -13.57 3.58 15.34
C PHE A 106 -13.22 2.49 14.34
N PHE A 107 -12.37 1.56 14.76
CA PHE A 107 -12.05 0.33 14.01
C PHE A 107 -12.38 -0.88 14.88
N ASN A 108 -13.33 -1.71 14.45
CA ASN A 108 -13.85 -2.84 15.24
C ASN A 108 -14.27 -2.42 16.66
N ASN A 109 -15.01 -1.31 16.80
CA ASN A 109 -15.43 -0.68 18.05
C ASN A 109 -14.28 -0.16 18.94
N SER A 110 -13.03 -0.22 18.50
CA SER A 110 -11.89 0.41 19.18
C SER A 110 -11.70 1.83 18.66
N PRO A 111 -11.63 2.85 19.53
CA PRO A 111 -11.41 4.22 19.10
C PRO A 111 -9.98 4.38 18.54
N ILE A 112 -9.88 5.18 17.49
CA ILE A 112 -8.61 5.61 16.90
C ILE A 112 -8.48 7.10 17.14
N ASP A 113 -7.40 7.53 17.79
CA ASP A 113 -7.07 8.96 17.90
C ASP A 113 -6.58 9.47 16.54
N PHE A 114 -7.13 10.59 16.08
CA PHE A 114 -6.69 11.24 14.84
C PHE A 114 -5.22 11.66 14.87
N LYS A 115 -4.66 11.88 16.06
CA LYS A 115 -3.24 12.21 16.26
C LYS A 115 -2.30 11.06 15.92
N ASP A 116 -2.80 9.81 16.02
CA ASP A 116 -2.03 8.62 15.68
C ASP A 116 -1.98 8.39 14.18
N ILE A 117 -2.87 9.04 13.41
CA ILE A 117 -2.92 8.94 11.96
C ILE A 117 -1.90 9.91 11.37
N TYR A 118 -0.79 9.36 10.89
CA TYR A 118 0.27 10.13 10.23
C TYR A 118 -0.18 10.70 8.89
N GLU A 119 -0.87 9.89 8.09
CA GLU A 119 -1.30 10.26 6.74
C GLU A 119 -2.51 9.44 6.28
N ILE A 120 -3.34 10.05 5.43
CA ILE A 120 -4.43 9.36 4.72
C ILE A 120 -4.22 9.47 3.22
N VAL A 121 -4.24 8.33 2.55
CA VAL A 121 -4.03 8.22 1.09
C VAL A 121 -5.25 7.56 0.46
N SER A 122 -5.86 8.27 -0.51
CA SER A 122 -6.92 7.71 -1.34
C SER A 122 -6.33 7.17 -2.64
N THR A 123 -6.64 5.92 -2.96
CA THR A 123 -6.27 5.23 -4.19
C THR A 123 -7.53 4.70 -4.88
N ASP A 124 -7.44 4.24 -6.12
CA ASP A 124 -8.58 3.63 -6.81
C ASP A 124 -9.07 2.38 -6.08
N GLU A 125 -8.16 1.61 -5.50
CA GLU A 125 -8.45 0.36 -4.78
C GLU A 125 -9.09 0.58 -3.41
N GLY A 126 -8.81 1.72 -2.74
CA GLY A 126 -9.31 2.01 -1.40
C GLY A 126 -8.65 3.20 -0.73
N VAL A 127 -8.80 3.24 0.58
CA VAL A 127 -8.22 4.26 1.45
C VAL A 127 -7.19 3.60 2.37
N LEU A 128 -6.01 4.19 2.46
CA LEU A 128 -4.95 3.80 3.39
C LEU A 128 -4.87 4.85 4.51
N LEU A 129 -4.99 4.40 5.74
CA LEU A 129 -4.73 5.18 6.95
C LEU A 129 -3.36 4.75 7.47
N TYR A 130 -2.35 5.62 7.37
CA TYR A 130 -1.00 5.34 7.84
C TYR A 130 -0.84 5.76 9.30
N PHE A 131 -0.27 4.86 10.08
CA PHE A 131 0.23 5.08 11.42
C PHE A 131 1.76 5.01 11.40
N ILE A 132 2.42 5.23 12.53
CA ILE A 132 3.89 5.24 12.60
C ILE A 132 4.48 3.91 12.10
N ASP A 133 3.92 2.77 12.53
CA ASP A 133 4.49 1.44 12.27
C ASP A 133 3.66 0.58 11.29
N ASN A 134 2.43 0.98 11.00
CA ASN A 134 1.51 0.16 10.22
C ASN A 134 0.51 1.01 9.41
N TYR A 135 -0.38 0.35 8.71
CA TYR A 135 -1.50 1.00 8.03
C TYR A 135 -2.77 0.15 8.12
N ILE A 136 -3.93 0.81 8.06
CA ILE A 136 -5.24 0.19 7.84
C ILE A 136 -5.65 0.46 6.39
N PHE A 137 -6.07 -0.59 5.70
CA PHE A 137 -6.63 -0.46 4.35
C PHE A 137 -8.13 -0.70 4.37
N ILE A 138 -8.88 0.28 3.85
CA ILE A 138 -10.33 0.22 3.66
C ILE A 138 -10.58 0.11 2.17
N PRO A 139 -11.06 -1.04 1.65
CA PRO A 139 -11.25 -1.21 0.21
C PRO A 139 -12.37 -0.29 -0.31
N SER A 140 -12.25 0.19 -1.56
CA SER A 140 -13.28 1.04 -2.18
C SER A 140 -14.64 0.35 -2.20
N SER A 141 -14.67 -0.98 -2.33
CA SER A 141 -15.90 -1.78 -2.31
C SER A 141 -16.62 -1.84 -0.94
N ALA A 142 -16.03 -1.28 0.12
CA ALA A 142 -16.66 -1.17 1.43
C ALA A 142 -17.54 0.07 1.56
N PHE A 143 -17.32 1.08 0.71
CA PHE A 143 -18.13 2.29 0.64
C PHE A 143 -19.34 2.06 -0.28
N GLU A 144 -20.47 2.66 0.04
CA GLU A 144 -21.68 2.57 -0.78
C GLU A 144 -21.49 3.23 -2.15
N ASN A 145 -20.75 4.35 -2.16
CA ASN A 145 -20.47 5.11 -3.37
C ASN A 145 -19.13 5.87 -3.27
N LEU A 146 -18.70 6.48 -4.38
CA LEU A 146 -17.46 7.25 -4.43
C LEU A 146 -17.53 8.56 -3.64
N GLU A 147 -18.73 9.11 -3.46
CA GLU A 147 -18.94 10.34 -2.70
C GLU A 147 -18.67 10.08 -1.22
N ASP A 148 -19.20 8.99 -0.65
CA ASP A 148 -18.95 8.59 0.74
C ASP A 148 -17.46 8.35 1.02
N LYS A 149 -16.76 7.70 0.07
CA LYS A 149 -15.31 7.53 0.14
C LYS A 149 -14.58 8.88 0.16
N SER A 150 -14.97 9.78 -0.73
CA SER A 150 -14.37 11.12 -0.83
C SER A 150 -14.64 11.95 0.42
N GLU A 151 -15.87 11.89 0.94
CA GLU A 151 -16.27 12.56 2.17
C GLU A 151 -15.51 12.03 3.39
N PHE A 152 -15.39 10.71 3.51
CA PHE A 152 -14.59 10.04 4.54
C PHE A 152 -13.15 10.58 4.56
N VAL A 153 -12.50 10.59 3.40
CA VAL A 153 -11.12 11.10 3.27
C VAL A 153 -11.03 12.58 3.64
N LYS A 154 -12.01 13.40 3.23
CA LYS A 154 -12.05 14.83 3.50
C LYS A 154 -12.21 15.13 4.99
N ILE A 155 -13.09 14.40 5.69
CA ILE A 155 -13.32 14.57 7.12
C ILE A 155 -12.05 14.22 7.90
N ILE A 156 -11.45 13.05 7.62
CA ILE A 156 -10.24 12.63 8.34
C ILE A 156 -9.08 13.60 8.07
N LYS A 157 -8.89 14.06 6.81
CA LYS A 157 -7.84 15.05 6.50
C LYS A 157 -7.99 16.35 7.30
N ARG A 158 -9.22 16.84 7.50
CA ARG A 158 -9.47 18.02 8.34
C ARG A 158 -9.11 17.76 9.80
N LYS A 159 -9.56 16.62 10.33
CA LYS A 159 -9.30 16.23 11.73
C LYS A 159 -7.82 16.04 12.03
N ILE A 160 -7.05 15.46 11.11
CA ILE A 160 -5.59 15.32 11.25
C ILE A 160 -4.90 16.69 11.26
N LYS A 161 -5.42 17.67 10.50
CA LYS A 161 -4.85 19.03 10.45
C LYS A 161 -5.26 19.92 11.64
N GLY A 162 -6.16 19.45 12.48
CA GLY A 162 -6.67 20.22 13.62
C GLY A 162 -7.71 21.29 13.24
N GLU A 163 -8.38 21.12 12.09
CA GLU A 163 -9.46 21.99 11.58
C GLU A 163 -10.85 21.43 11.90
#